data_41d61ae05761de363278c5d5fd354757
#
_entry.id   41d61ae05761de363278c5d5fd354757
#
_cell.length_a   1.000
_cell.length_b   1.000
_cell.length_c   1.000
_cell.angle_alpha   90.00
_cell.angle_beta   90.00
_cell.angle_gamma   90.00
#
_symmetry.space_group_name_H-M   'P 1'
#
loop_
_entity.id
_entity.type
_entity.pdbx_description
1 polymer ?
#
loop_
_entity_poly.entity_id
_entity_poly.type
_entity_poly.pdbx_seq_one_letter_code
_entity_poly.pdbx_strand_id
1 'polypeptide(L)' 'QHRGRGAGSVLLADARAKEPGLLVDVNEQNPQAVGFYQRHGFVTLSRSETDGDGRPFPILHLGPAPSASLR' A
#
# COMPACT_ATOMS: atom_id res chain seq x y z
N GLN A 1 14.40 17.35 9.50
CA GLN A 1 14.19 17.22 8.97
C GLN A 1 13.42 16.33 8.31
N HIS A 2 13.13 15.91 7.95
CA HIS A 2 12.36 15.07 7.35
C HIS A 2 11.97 14.10 8.19
N ARG A 3 11.83 14.29 9.29
CA ARG A 3 11.54 13.32 10.11
C ARG A 3 10.28 12.68 9.85
N GLY A 4 9.21 13.25 9.48
CA GLY A 4 7.96 12.58 9.26
C GLY A 4 8.06 11.54 8.20
N ARG A 5 8.76 11.85 7.11
CA ARG A 5 8.88 10.89 6.05
C ARG A 5 9.74 9.77 6.45
N GLY A 6 10.82 10.04 7.13
CA GLY A 6 11.69 8.97 7.56
C GLY A 6 10.99 8.03 8.51
N ALA A 7 10.20 8.57 9.43
CA ALA A 7 9.50 7.73 10.38
C ALA A 7 8.50 6.82 9.69
N GLY A 8 7.78 7.35 8.70
CA GLY A 8 6.81 6.54 7.97
C GLY A 8 7.47 5.38 7.24
N SER A 9 8.60 5.65 6.59
CA SER A 9 9.30 4.59 5.86
C SER A 9 9.85 3.54 6.81
N VAL A 10 10.37 3.95 7.96
CA VAL A 10 10.89 3.00 8.92
C VAL A 10 9.78 2.11 9.46
N LEU A 11 8.63 2.70 9.80
CA LEU A 11 7.53 1.93 10.33
C LEU A 11 7.00 0.95 9.29
N LEU A 12 6.93 1.37 8.04
CA LEU A 12 6.46 0.48 7.00
C LEU A 12 7.44 -0.67 6.78
N ALA A 13 8.72 -0.37 6.78
CA ALA A 13 9.71 -1.42 6.58
C ALA A 13 9.65 -2.44 7.72
N ASP A 14 9.46 -1.96 8.95
CA ASP A 14 9.36 -2.85 10.08
C ASP A 14 8.11 -3.73 9.97
N ALA A 15 6.99 -3.14 9.58
CA ALA A 15 5.76 -3.90 9.43
C ALA A 15 5.92 -4.97 8.36
N ARG A 16 6.58 -4.64 7.25
CA ARG A 16 6.77 -5.62 6.18
C ARG A 16 7.72 -6.72 6.59
N ALA A 17 8.70 -6.41 7.43
CA ALA A 17 9.61 -7.44 7.90
C ALA A 17 8.88 -8.45 8.77
N LYS A 18 7.92 -7.98 9.55
CA LYS A 18 7.15 -8.87 10.40
C LYS A 18 6.04 -9.57 9.65
N GLU A 19 5.57 -8.96 8.59
CA GLU A 19 4.45 -9.51 7.85
C GLU A 19 4.76 -9.38 6.37
N PRO A 20 5.52 -10.30 5.80
CA PRO A 20 5.92 -10.17 4.38
C PRO A 20 4.74 -10.10 3.41
N GLY A 21 3.61 -10.65 3.80
CA GLY A 21 2.43 -10.55 2.97
C GLY A 21 1.52 -9.40 3.31
N LEU A 22 2.04 -8.37 3.96
CA LEU A 22 1.23 -7.25 4.42
C LEU A 22 0.41 -6.64 3.30
N LEU A 23 -0.87 -6.47 3.56
CA LEU A 23 -1.78 -5.84 2.61
C LEU A 23 -2.26 -4.52 3.20
N VAL A 24 -2.46 -3.54 2.32
CA VAL A 24 -2.99 -2.25 2.76
C VAL A 24 -4.10 -1.84 1.81
N ASP A 25 -5.08 -1.13 2.33
CA ASP A 25 -6.17 -0.59 1.54
C ASP A 25 -5.97 0.91 1.46
N VAL A 26 -6.00 1.45 0.26
CA VAL A 26 -5.74 2.86 0.04
C VAL A 26 -6.84 3.44 -0.84
N ASN A 27 -7.35 4.60 -0.45
CA ASN A 27 -8.35 5.27 -1.27
C ASN A 27 -7.69 5.69 -2.59
N GLU A 28 -8.30 5.26 -3.71
CA GLU A 28 -7.74 5.56 -5.02
C GLU A 28 -7.63 7.07 -5.25
N GLN A 29 -8.47 7.83 -4.60
CA GLN A 29 -8.48 9.28 -4.78
C GLN A 29 -7.43 9.99 -3.93
N ASN A 30 -6.56 9.23 -3.30
CA ASN A 30 -5.45 9.78 -2.53
C ASN A 30 -4.14 9.40 -3.22
N PRO A 31 -3.73 10.13 -4.26
CA PRO A 31 -2.54 9.75 -5.02
C PRO A 31 -1.26 9.82 -4.22
N GLN A 32 -1.20 10.64 -3.19
CA GLN A 32 0.00 10.69 -2.37
C GLN A 32 0.20 9.39 -1.62
N ALA A 33 -0.87 8.85 -1.04
CA ALA A 33 -0.76 7.58 -0.33
C ALA A 33 -0.44 6.45 -1.29
N VAL A 34 -1.11 6.43 -2.44
CA VAL A 34 -0.84 5.40 -3.43
C VAL A 34 0.63 5.44 -3.85
N GLY A 35 1.13 6.64 -4.15
CA GLY A 35 2.52 6.79 -4.55
C GLY A 35 3.49 6.37 -3.45
N PHE A 36 3.16 6.69 -2.20
CA PHE A 36 4.01 6.30 -1.09
C PHE A 36 4.18 4.78 -1.05
N TYR A 37 3.07 4.04 -1.13
CA TYR A 37 3.16 2.59 -1.05
C TYR A 37 3.84 2.02 -2.29
N GLN A 38 3.56 2.58 -3.47
CA GLN A 38 4.21 2.08 -4.69
C GLN A 38 5.72 2.26 -4.64
N ARG A 39 6.18 3.38 -4.09
CA ARG A 39 7.62 3.60 -3.97
C ARG A 39 8.26 2.63 -2.99
N HIS A 40 7.47 2.02 -2.12
CA HIS A 40 7.97 1.06 -1.15
C HIS A 40 7.72 -0.37 -1.57
N GLY A 41 7.47 -0.58 -2.86
CA GLY A 41 7.40 -1.93 -3.39
C GLY A 41 6.02 -2.56 -3.39
N PHE A 42 4.98 -1.81 -3.03
CA PHE A 42 3.63 -2.34 -3.09
C PHE A 42 3.08 -2.20 -4.50
N VAL A 43 2.27 -3.14 -4.90
CA VAL A 43 1.57 -3.06 -6.18
C VAL A 43 0.09 -3.26 -5.94
N THR A 44 -0.72 -2.81 -6.88
CA THR A 44 -2.16 -2.97 -6.77
C THR A 44 -2.50 -4.41 -7.13
N LEU A 45 -3.11 -5.12 -6.19
CA LEU A 45 -3.51 -6.49 -6.41
C LEU A 45 -4.97 -6.58 -6.88
N SER A 46 -5.80 -5.69 -6.39
CA SER A 46 -7.20 -5.65 -6.80
C SER A 46 -7.76 -4.28 -6.46
N ARG A 47 -8.98 -4.04 -6.85
CA ARG A 47 -9.63 -2.75 -6.64
C ARG A 47 -11.10 -3.00 -6.35
N SER A 48 -11.62 -2.30 -5.35
CA SER A 48 -13.05 -2.29 -5.08
C SER A 48 -13.60 -0.95 -5.53
N GLU A 49 -14.75 -0.93 -6.16
CA GLU A 49 -15.32 0.32 -6.65
C GLU A 49 -15.94 1.14 -5.56
N THR A 50 -16.22 0.54 -4.42
CA THR A 50 -16.82 1.24 -3.30
C THR A 50 -16.01 0.95 -2.05
N ASP A 51 -16.17 1.80 -1.03
CA ASP A 51 -15.51 1.54 0.25
C ASP A 51 -16.33 0.50 1.02
N GLY A 52 -15.93 0.22 2.23
CA GLY A 52 -16.60 -0.80 3.02
C GLY A 52 -18.03 -0.49 3.36
N ASP A 53 -18.45 0.76 3.23
CA ASP A 53 -19.83 1.17 3.50
C ASP A 53 -20.64 1.28 2.23
N GLY A 54 -20.10 0.90 1.10
CA GLY A 54 -20.83 0.97 -0.16
C GLY A 54 -20.83 2.34 -0.81
N ARG A 55 -20.03 3.26 -0.32
CA ARG A 55 -19.97 4.59 -0.93
C ARG A 55 -19.07 4.56 -2.16
N PRO A 56 -19.24 5.48 -3.09
CA PRO A 56 -18.48 5.48 -4.34
C PRO A 56 -17.06 6.01 -4.15
N PHE A 57 -16.32 5.41 -3.25
CA PHE A 57 -14.93 5.77 -3.01
C PHE A 57 -14.09 4.54 -3.29
N PRO A 58 -13.51 4.44 -4.48
CA PRO A 58 -12.75 3.23 -4.84
C PRO A 58 -11.56 3.01 -3.92
N ILE A 59 -11.35 1.77 -3.58
CA ILE A 59 -10.26 1.36 -2.70
C ILE A 59 -9.31 0.46 -3.48
N LEU A 60 -8.04 0.77 -3.44
CA LEU A 60 -7.02 -0.08 -4.03
C LEU A 60 -6.49 -1.01 -2.95
N HIS A 61 -6.42 -2.29 -3.26
CA HIS A 61 -5.88 -3.28 -2.34
C HIS A 61 -4.45 -3.57 -2.78
N LEU A 62 -3.50 -3.09 -2.01
CA LEU A 62 -2.09 -3.17 -2.38
C LEU A 62 -1.39 -4.22 -1.54
N GLY A 63 -0.37 -4.80 -2.10
CA GLY A 63 0.43 -5.76 -1.38
C GLY A 63 1.79 -5.88 -2.03
N PRO A 64 2.60 -6.83 -1.55
CA PRO A 64 3.93 -7.01 -2.13
C PRO A 64 3.84 -7.47 -3.56
N ALA A 65 4.79 -7.06 -4.37
CA ALA A 65 4.82 -7.50 -5.76
C ALA A 65 4.94 -9.02 -5.80
N PRO A 66 4.28 -9.67 -6.73
CA PRO A 66 4.39 -11.12 -6.84
C PRO A 66 5.83 -11.46 -7.12
N SER A 67 6.28 -12.48 -6.46
CA SER A 67 7.61 -12.78 -6.64
C SER A 67 7.86 -13.55 -7.79
N ALA A 68 7.08 -13.58 -8.54
CA ALA A 68 7.29 -14.27 -9.65
C ALA A 68 8.59 -14.23 -10.05
N SER A 69 9.04 -13.57 -9.48
CA SER A 69 10.25 -13.63 -9.80
C SER A 69 10.86 -14.80 -9.62
N LEU A 70 10.49 -15.44 -9.61
CA LEU A 70 10.98 -16.38 -9.58
C LEU A 70 11.09 -16.99 -10.58
N ARG A 71 11.19 -16.68 -10.94
CA ARG A 71 11.37 -17.06 -11.60
C ARG A 71 11.58 -17.42 -11.85
#